data_744c035aef0dcda9fd9d090163dc3f23
#
_entry.id   744c035aef0dcda9fd9d090163dc3f23
#
_cell.length_a   1.000
_cell.length_b   1.000
_cell.length_c   1.000
_cell.angle_alpha   90.00
_cell.angle_beta   90.00
_cell.angle_gamma   90.00
#
_symmetry.space_group_name_H-M   'P 1'
#
loop_
_entity.id
_entity.type
_entity.pdbx_description
1 polymer ?
#
loop_
_entity_poly.entity_id
_entity_poly.type
_entity_poly.pdbx_seq_one_letter_code
_entity_poly.pdbx_strand_id
1 'polypeptide(L)'
;VLFVVRFFHRFEQRQLPPRKKADHRPTAIFAYNDLVALGCYRAITECGLTIPTDISVVGFDDIAFAEYYQQPLTTVIQPTVEIGIKAAEILIHKIQNPPFAEQKKLVLKPLLAVRSSTSICPRK
;
A
#
# COMPACT_ATOMS: atom_id res chain seq x y z
N VAL A 1 -2.59 -9.97 13.55
CA VAL A 1 -3.62 -10.10 12.50
C VAL A 1 -3.38 -9.01 11.48
N LEU A 2 -3.27 -9.37 10.19
CA LEU A 2 -3.10 -8.44 9.06
C LEU A 2 -4.47 -8.09 8.48
N PHE A 3 -4.72 -6.80 8.29
CA PHE A 3 -5.90 -6.31 7.57
C PHE A 3 -5.50 -5.75 6.20
N VAL A 4 -6.25 -6.13 5.14
CA VAL A 4 -6.12 -5.55 3.80
C VAL A 4 -7.28 -4.58 3.58
N VAL A 5 -6.96 -3.28 3.44
CA VAL A 5 -7.96 -2.23 3.21
C VAL A 5 -7.97 -1.84 1.74
N ARG A 6 -9.12 -2.00 1.08
CA ARG A 6 -9.27 -1.86 -0.38
C ARG A 6 -9.98 -0.56 -0.84
N PHE A 7 -10.68 0.18 0.04
CA PHE A 7 -11.52 1.31 -0.38
C PHE A 7 -11.27 2.60 0.39
N PHE A 8 -11.28 3.72 -0.35
CA PHE A 8 -11.08 5.09 0.11
C PHE A 8 -12.33 5.70 0.80
N HIS A 9 -13.47 5.02 0.78
CA HIS A 9 -14.71 5.53 1.33
C HIS A 9 -14.76 5.28 2.83
N ARG A 10 -14.47 6.33 3.62
CA ARG A 10 -14.63 6.36 5.07
C ARG A 10 -14.12 5.06 5.71
N PHE A 11 -12.84 5.01 6.01
CA PHE A 11 -12.36 4.11 7.05
C PHE A 11 -13.11 4.54 8.32
N GLU A 12 -14.30 3.95 8.52
CA GLU A 12 -15.15 4.34 9.64
C GLU A 12 -14.42 3.96 10.92
N GLN A 13 -14.35 4.90 11.85
CA GLN A 13 -13.84 4.72 13.22
C GLN A 13 -14.38 3.44 13.92
N ARG A 14 -15.50 2.90 13.39
CA ARG A 14 -16.10 1.64 13.85
C ARG A 14 -15.27 0.39 13.59
N GLN A 15 -14.31 0.42 12.70
CA GLN A 15 -13.51 -0.77 12.35
C GLN A 15 -12.25 -0.94 13.20
N LEU A 16 -11.79 0.11 13.87
CA LEU A 16 -10.72 0.01 14.84
C LEU A 16 -11.32 0.05 16.26
N PRO A 17 -11.21 -1.03 17.03
CA PRO A 17 -11.68 -1.02 18.41
C PRO A 17 -10.86 -0.02 19.23
N PRO A 18 -11.50 0.70 20.19
CA PRO A 18 -10.79 1.65 21.05
C PRO A 18 -9.69 0.94 21.85
N ARG A 19 -8.65 1.70 22.23
CA ARG A 19 -7.42 1.21 22.91
C ARG A 19 -7.67 0.23 24.06
N LYS A 20 -8.84 0.36 24.75
CA LYS A 20 -9.23 -0.48 25.89
C LYS A 20 -9.84 -1.85 25.53
N LYS A 21 -10.14 -2.14 24.25
CA LYS A 21 -10.68 -3.44 23.78
C LYS A 21 -9.66 -4.17 22.91
N ALA A 22 -8.52 -4.54 23.52
CA ALA A 22 -7.31 -4.94 22.82
C ALA A 22 -7.30 -6.35 22.20
N ASP A 23 -8.24 -7.24 22.54
CA ASP A 23 -8.07 -8.67 22.22
C ASP A 23 -8.20 -9.06 20.74
N HIS A 24 -8.73 -8.18 19.89
CA HIS A 24 -8.90 -8.46 18.45
C HIS A 24 -8.40 -7.34 17.53
N ARG A 25 -7.56 -6.41 18.04
CA ARG A 25 -7.05 -5.31 17.25
C ARG A 25 -5.97 -5.80 16.27
N PRO A 26 -6.00 -5.33 14.98
CA PRO A 26 -4.91 -5.62 14.06
C PRO A 26 -3.62 -4.96 14.55
N THR A 27 -2.49 -5.62 14.35
CA THR A 27 -1.15 -5.08 14.61
C THR A 27 -0.49 -4.55 13.33
N ALA A 28 -1.07 -4.84 12.18
CA ALA A 28 -0.60 -4.34 10.88
C ALA A 28 -1.75 -4.15 9.90
N ILE A 29 -1.62 -3.16 9.03
CA ILE A 29 -2.52 -2.86 7.91
C ILE A 29 -1.69 -2.83 6.64
N PHE A 30 -2.13 -3.56 5.61
CA PHE A 30 -1.67 -3.41 4.25
C PHE A 30 -2.76 -2.66 3.47
N ALA A 31 -2.47 -1.44 3.09
CA ALA A 31 -3.39 -0.60 2.35
C ALA A 31 -3.30 -0.90 0.85
N TYR A 32 -4.43 -0.75 0.14
CA TYR A 32 -4.51 -0.97 -1.30
C TYR A 32 -3.56 -0.05 -2.09
N ASN A 33 -3.38 1.18 -1.62
CA ASN A 33 -2.40 2.13 -2.13
C ASN A 33 -2.01 3.15 -1.04
N ASP A 34 -1.07 4.04 -1.36
CA ASP A 34 -0.55 5.01 -0.40
C ASP A 34 -1.59 6.06 0.03
N LEU A 35 -2.54 6.42 -0.84
CA LEU A 35 -3.63 7.34 -0.47
C LEU A 35 -4.58 6.69 0.55
N VAL A 36 -4.87 5.39 0.40
CA VAL A 36 -5.63 4.63 1.40
C VAL A 36 -4.83 4.52 2.70
N ALA A 37 -3.51 4.32 2.62
CA ALA A 37 -2.63 4.32 3.79
C ALA A 37 -2.72 5.64 4.55
N LEU A 38 -2.77 6.81 3.86
CA LEU A 38 -2.96 8.11 4.48
C LEU A 38 -4.29 8.19 5.26
N GLY A 39 -5.36 7.64 4.71
CA GLY A 39 -6.63 7.50 5.41
C GLY A 39 -6.52 6.65 6.68
N CYS A 40 -5.75 5.54 6.62
CA CYS A 40 -5.48 4.70 7.78
C CYS A 40 -4.69 5.46 8.86
N TYR A 41 -3.69 6.28 8.48
CA TYR A 41 -2.93 7.11 9.43
C TYR A 41 -3.86 8.02 10.24
N ARG A 42 -4.75 8.71 9.54
CA ARG A 42 -5.74 9.58 10.18
C ARG A 42 -6.62 8.81 11.16
N ALA A 43 -7.20 7.70 10.73
CA ALA A 43 -8.08 6.88 11.57
C ALA A 43 -7.35 6.31 12.80
N ILE A 44 -6.11 5.85 12.64
CA ILE A 44 -5.26 5.34 13.72
C ILE A 44 -5.01 6.45 14.75
N THR A 45 -4.64 7.64 14.30
CA THR A 45 -4.39 8.82 15.16
C THR A 45 -5.66 9.25 15.88
N GLU A 46 -6.81 9.33 15.20
CA GLU A 46 -8.11 9.66 15.80
C GLU A 46 -8.55 8.66 16.87
N CYS A 47 -8.12 7.39 16.76
CA CYS A 47 -8.32 6.37 17.78
C CYS A 47 -7.30 6.46 18.94
N GLY A 48 -6.40 7.44 18.95
CA GLY A 48 -5.35 7.59 19.97
C GLY A 48 -4.26 6.51 19.90
N LEU A 49 -4.08 5.88 18.73
CA LEU A 49 -3.08 4.86 18.47
C LEU A 49 -1.89 5.45 17.70
N THR A 50 -0.75 4.78 17.80
CA THR A 50 0.54 5.24 17.25
C THR A 50 1.04 4.32 16.15
N ILE A 51 1.55 4.89 15.07
CA ILE A 51 2.28 4.18 14.02
C ILE A 51 3.78 4.39 14.28
N PRO A 52 4.59 3.37 14.23
CA PRO A 52 4.29 1.94 14.00
C PRO A 52 4.03 1.15 15.29
N THR A 53 4.10 1.77 16.47
CA THR A 53 4.17 1.11 17.76
C THR A 53 2.93 0.26 18.08
N ASP A 54 1.74 0.78 17.79
CA ASP A 54 0.48 0.07 18.01
C ASP A 54 0.04 -0.68 16.74
N ILE A 55 0.24 -0.06 15.56
CA ILE A 55 -0.17 -0.61 14.26
C ILE A 55 0.87 -0.23 13.21
N SER A 56 1.46 -1.22 12.55
CA SER A 56 2.27 -1.04 11.35
C SER A 56 1.38 -0.77 10.13
N VAL A 57 1.81 0.12 9.23
CA VAL A 57 1.09 0.40 7.99
C VAL A 57 2.02 0.24 6.80
N VAL A 58 1.56 -0.48 5.78
CA VAL A 58 2.24 -0.65 4.50
C VAL A 58 1.33 -0.16 3.39
N GLY A 59 1.87 0.61 2.45
CA GLY A 59 1.19 1.12 1.28
C GLY A 59 1.57 0.39 0.00
N PHE A 60 1.16 0.97 -1.12
CA PHE A 60 1.44 0.50 -2.47
C PHE A 60 1.41 1.69 -3.42
N ASP A 61 2.34 1.79 -4.36
CA ASP A 61 2.58 2.77 -5.44
C ASP A 61 3.82 3.63 -5.25
N ASP A 62 4.28 3.90 -4.03
CA ASP A 62 5.38 4.81 -3.70
C ASP A 62 5.17 6.23 -4.28
N ILE A 63 4.02 6.83 -3.96
CA ILE A 63 3.75 8.22 -4.37
C ILE A 63 4.74 9.18 -3.71
N ALA A 64 5.03 10.31 -4.37
CA ALA A 64 6.03 11.28 -3.91
C ALA A 64 5.80 11.76 -2.46
N PHE A 65 4.56 11.81 -1.98
CA PHE A 65 4.24 12.22 -0.62
C PHE A 65 4.47 11.14 0.45
N ALA A 66 4.71 9.88 0.08
CA ALA A 66 4.87 8.77 1.03
C ALA A 66 6.05 8.97 1.99
N GLU A 67 7.09 9.69 1.56
CA GLU A 67 8.26 10.04 2.38
C GLU A 67 7.97 11.16 3.39
N TYR A 68 6.97 12.00 3.13
CA TYR A 68 6.65 13.19 3.92
C TYR A 68 5.51 12.98 4.92
N TYR A 69 5.00 11.76 5.05
CA TYR A 69 4.05 11.43 6.11
C TYR A 69 4.71 11.61 7.48
N GLN A 70 3.92 11.90 8.51
CA GLN A 70 4.42 12.06 9.89
C GLN A 70 5.31 10.86 10.30
N GLN A 71 4.95 9.65 9.86
CA GLN A 71 5.80 8.47 9.86
C GLN A 71 6.01 8.07 8.39
N PRO A 72 7.19 8.29 7.79
CA PRO A 72 7.46 7.91 6.40
C PRO A 72 6.95 6.50 6.08
N LEU A 73 6.15 6.39 5.02
CA LEU A 73 5.38 5.18 4.72
C LEU A 73 6.25 4.12 4.05
N THR A 74 6.31 2.94 4.64
CA THR A 74 6.78 1.71 3.99
C THR A 74 5.78 1.34 2.89
N THR A 75 6.24 1.18 1.66
CA THR A 75 5.37 0.98 0.50
C THR A 75 6.03 0.14 -0.59
N VAL A 76 5.21 -0.42 -1.46
CA VAL A 76 5.66 -1.18 -2.63
C VAL A 76 5.84 -0.22 -3.81
N ILE A 77 7.08 -0.13 -4.31
CA ILE A 77 7.44 0.69 -5.49
C ILE A 77 7.04 -0.07 -6.74
N GLN A 78 6.13 0.48 -7.52
CA GLN A 78 5.83 -0.01 -8.85
C GLN A 78 6.76 0.65 -9.89
N PRO A 79 7.34 -0.11 -10.83
CA PRO A 79 8.13 0.45 -11.94
C PRO A 79 7.19 1.05 -13.02
N THR A 80 6.39 2.07 -12.66
CA THR A 80 5.30 2.61 -13.48
C THR A 80 5.76 3.13 -14.84
N VAL A 81 6.93 3.78 -14.90
CA VAL A 81 7.51 4.27 -16.15
C VAL A 81 7.87 3.10 -17.06
N GLU A 82 8.53 2.07 -16.52
CA GLU A 82 8.90 0.88 -17.30
C GLU A 82 7.65 0.12 -17.77
N ILE A 83 6.62 0.01 -16.92
CA ILE A 83 5.32 -0.56 -17.29
C ILE A 83 4.73 0.20 -18.49
N GLY A 84 4.71 1.53 -18.43
CA GLY A 84 4.20 2.36 -19.52
C GLY A 84 4.97 2.18 -20.83
N ILE A 85 6.30 2.21 -20.78
CA ILE A 85 7.17 1.99 -21.95
C ILE A 85 6.92 0.62 -22.57
N LYS A 86 6.94 -0.44 -21.75
CA LYS A 86 6.75 -1.81 -22.22
C LYS A 86 5.35 -2.06 -22.78
N ALA A 87 4.32 -1.47 -22.18
CA ALA A 87 2.96 -1.53 -22.69
C ALA A 87 2.84 -0.86 -24.07
N ALA A 88 3.44 0.33 -24.22
CA ALA A 88 3.45 1.03 -25.51
C ALA A 88 4.22 0.26 -26.58
N GLU A 89 5.41 -0.28 -26.27
CA GLU A 89 6.18 -1.11 -27.19
C GLU A 89 5.37 -2.32 -27.70
N ILE A 90 4.72 -3.04 -26.77
CA ILE A 90 3.88 -4.21 -27.11
C ILE A 90 2.71 -3.78 -28.00
N LEU A 91 2.06 -2.67 -27.69
CA LEU A 91 0.91 -2.17 -28.47
C LEU A 91 1.33 -1.78 -29.89
N ILE A 92 2.40 -0.98 -30.03
CA ILE A 92 2.92 -0.57 -31.34
C ILE A 92 3.32 -1.78 -32.18
N HIS A 93 4.03 -2.73 -31.57
CA HIS A 93 4.41 -3.95 -32.27
C HIS A 93 3.18 -4.74 -32.80
N LYS A 94 2.12 -4.83 -32.00
CA LYS A 94 0.88 -5.49 -32.42
C LYS A 94 0.17 -4.76 -33.57
N ILE A 95 0.18 -3.43 -33.55
CA ILE A 95 -0.43 -2.63 -34.63
C ILE A 95 0.33 -2.83 -35.95
N GLN A 96 1.66 -2.90 -35.88
CA GLN A 96 2.51 -3.00 -37.07
C GLN A 96 2.59 -4.41 -37.67
N ASN A 97 2.26 -5.45 -36.91
CA ASN A 97 2.42 -6.86 -37.31
C ASN A 97 1.12 -7.67 -37.11
N PRO A 98 0.05 -7.43 -37.88
CA PRO A 98 -1.11 -8.30 -37.90
C PRO A 98 -0.82 -9.57 -38.74
N PRO A 99 -1.49 -10.75 -38.45
CA PRO A 99 -2.41 -10.99 -37.36
C PRO A 99 -1.69 -11.05 -36.02
N PHE A 100 -2.36 -10.60 -34.95
CA PHE A 100 -1.81 -10.44 -33.61
C PHE A 100 -1.14 -11.73 -33.14
N ALA A 101 0.18 -11.79 -33.29
CA ALA A 101 0.98 -12.87 -32.75
C ALA A 101 0.91 -12.86 -31.22
N GLU A 102 1.07 -14.01 -30.62
CA GLU A 102 1.08 -14.40 -29.20
C GLU A 102 0.92 -13.28 -28.16
N GLN A 103 0.05 -13.50 -27.16
CA GLN A 103 -0.04 -12.63 -25.97
C GLN A 103 1.27 -12.73 -25.19
N LYS A 104 2.18 -11.80 -25.41
CA LYS A 104 3.37 -11.66 -24.54
C LYS A 104 2.93 -11.19 -23.16
N LYS A 105 3.04 -12.06 -22.18
CA LYS A 105 2.90 -11.70 -20.76
C LYS A 105 4.26 -11.25 -20.26
N LEU A 106 4.37 -9.97 -19.92
CA LEU A 106 5.54 -9.41 -19.26
C LEU A 106 5.22 -9.19 -17.78
N VAL A 107 6.08 -9.69 -16.90
CA VAL A 107 5.97 -9.48 -15.45
C VAL A 107 7.18 -8.68 -15.00
N LEU A 108 6.94 -7.49 -14.46
CA LEU A 108 7.97 -6.64 -13.84
C LEU A 108 7.94 -6.85 -12.34
N LYS A 109 9.12 -6.85 -11.71
CA LYS A 109 9.24 -7.05 -10.26
C LYS A 109 9.16 -5.70 -9.55
N PRO A 110 8.22 -5.54 -8.59
CA PRO A 110 8.22 -4.37 -7.72
C PRO A 110 9.36 -4.44 -6.70
N LEU A 111 9.66 -3.31 -6.06
CA LEU A 111 10.58 -3.19 -4.94
C LEU A 111 9.81 -2.81 -3.67
N LEU A 112 10.40 -3.05 -2.51
CA LEU A 112 9.86 -2.60 -1.24
C LEU A 112 10.71 -1.45 -0.70
N ALA A 113 10.10 -0.28 -0.54
CA ALA A 113 10.69 0.84 0.20
C ALA A 113 10.36 0.68 1.67
N VAL A 114 11.31 0.22 2.47
CA VAL A 114 11.14 0.11 3.92
C VAL A 114 11.45 1.46 4.55
N ARG A 115 10.46 2.04 5.26
CA ARG A 115 10.56 3.32 5.98
C ARG A 115 10.14 3.12 7.44
N SER A 116 9.65 4.17 8.12
CA SER A 116 9.41 4.15 9.57
C SER A 116 7.97 3.79 9.97
N SER A 117 7.09 3.47 9.02
CA SER A 117 5.70 3.08 9.33
C SER A 117 5.51 1.64 9.76
N THR A 118 6.59 0.87 9.82
CA THR A 118 6.56 -0.55 10.20
C THR A 118 7.55 -0.82 11.31
N SER A 119 7.21 -1.74 12.22
CA SER A 119 8.08 -2.23 13.28
C SER A 119 7.84 -3.70 13.56
N ILE A 120 8.71 -4.27 14.40
CA ILE A 120 8.51 -5.63 14.92
C ILE A 120 7.19 -5.67 15.71
N CYS A 121 6.37 -6.69 15.42
CA CYS A 121 5.11 -6.88 16.14
C CYS A 121 5.38 -7.01 17.65
N PRO A 122 4.75 -6.18 18.51
CA PRO A 122 4.87 -6.34 19.94
C PRO A 122 4.35 -7.75 20.32
N ARG A 123 5.22 -8.56 20.91
CA ARG A 123 4.81 -9.86 21.46
C ARG A 123 3.82 -9.60 22.60
N LYS A 124 2.65 -10.21 22.53
CA LYS A 124 1.70 -10.27 23.65
C LYS A 124 2.25 -11.14 24.78
#